data_a0e26b2277fd96b000aba619752e3998
#
_entry.id   a0e26b2277fd96b000aba619752e3998
#
_cell.length_a   1.000
_cell.length_b   1.000
_cell.length_c   1.000
_cell.angle_alpha   90.00
_cell.angle_beta   90.00
_cell.angle_gamma   90.00
#
_symmetry.space_group_name_H-M   'P 1'
#
loop_
_entity.id
_entity.type
_entity.pdbx_description
1 polymer ?
#
loop_
_entity_poly.entity_id
_entity_poly.type
_entity_poly.pdbx_seq_one_letter_code
_entity_poly.pdbx_strand_id
1 'polypeptide(L)'
;MQAATPRELLISCVARLLAGLRHVAVGASSPIPAAGAMLVRAQDEIAGREPLRVSILGSEEHNFFTDGGVELFDCAAQGRVDAFFLGGGQIDGQGNINLVGSGKYPQNAVRWPGSFGSSFMYFVVPRVILFREEHSPRVFVERVDFISAPGTSAPNVERRGGPYALLTGMALFSFDRARARFRLESVHPAFTPAEVRAATGFDYDAPTDVPHTPEPDAATLALLRGRVRRELADSYPQFASTLPEWREAA
;
A
#
# COMPACT_ATOMS: atom_id res chain seq x y z
N MET A 1 -4.32 26.80 -9.42
CA MET A 1 -4.15 25.32 -9.55
C MET A 1 -5.27 24.62 -8.77
N GLN A 2 -5.83 23.54 -9.31
CA GLN A 2 -6.84 22.75 -8.60
C GLN A 2 -6.18 21.98 -7.46
N ALA A 3 -6.77 22.00 -6.25
CA ALA A 3 -6.31 21.27 -5.08
C ALA A 3 -6.15 19.76 -5.38
N ALA A 4 -5.32 19.09 -4.61
CA ALA A 4 -5.15 17.63 -4.71
C ALA A 4 -6.43 16.92 -4.28
N THR A 5 -6.81 15.88 -5.01
CA THR A 5 -7.89 14.98 -4.59
C THR A 5 -7.39 13.99 -3.52
N PRO A 6 -8.29 13.38 -2.72
CA PRO A 6 -7.88 12.35 -1.76
C PRO A 6 -7.07 11.20 -2.39
N ARG A 7 -7.41 10.77 -3.61
CA ARG A 7 -6.66 9.72 -4.32
C ARG A 7 -5.28 10.17 -4.74
N GLU A 8 -5.12 11.40 -5.21
CA GLU A 8 -3.82 11.97 -5.54
C GLU A 8 -2.92 12.11 -4.30
N LEU A 9 -3.50 12.44 -3.14
CA LEU A 9 -2.78 12.41 -1.87
C LEU A 9 -2.27 11.02 -1.54
N LEU A 10 -3.13 9.98 -1.64
CA LEU A 10 -2.74 8.57 -1.42
C LEU A 10 -1.64 8.12 -2.38
N ILE A 11 -1.75 8.45 -3.67
CA ILE A 11 -0.72 8.14 -4.68
C ILE A 11 0.62 8.81 -4.30
N SER A 12 0.59 10.06 -3.86
CA SER A 12 1.78 10.78 -3.39
C SER A 12 2.37 10.16 -2.11
N CYS A 13 1.53 9.66 -1.18
CA CYS A 13 2.00 8.92 -0.01
C CYS A 13 2.71 7.62 -0.42
N VAL A 14 2.13 6.86 -1.34
CA VAL A 14 2.76 5.65 -1.90
C VAL A 14 4.12 6.00 -2.51
N ALA A 15 4.19 7.05 -3.32
CA ALA A 15 5.45 7.47 -3.93
C ALA A 15 6.53 7.77 -2.86
N ARG A 16 6.19 8.49 -1.79
CA ARG A 16 7.12 8.75 -0.69
C ARG A 16 7.60 7.47 0.01
N LEU A 17 6.71 6.49 0.21
CA LEU A 17 7.06 5.20 0.82
C LEU A 17 7.96 4.33 -0.07
N LEU A 18 7.95 4.54 -1.39
CA LEU A 18 8.74 3.80 -2.37
C LEU A 18 10.05 4.50 -2.77
N ALA A 19 10.25 5.76 -2.39
CA ALA A 19 11.41 6.54 -2.78
C ALA A 19 12.73 5.82 -2.42
N GLY A 20 13.66 5.76 -3.38
CA GLY A 20 14.97 5.15 -3.23
C GLY A 20 14.99 3.61 -3.26
N LEU A 21 13.89 2.97 -3.59
CA LEU A 21 13.85 1.53 -3.86
C LEU A 21 14.21 1.22 -5.31
N ARG A 22 14.60 -0.03 -5.56
CA ARG A 22 15.02 -0.49 -6.90
C ARG A 22 13.89 -1.20 -7.65
N HIS A 23 13.07 -2.00 -6.94
CA HIS A 23 12.02 -2.80 -7.55
C HIS A 23 10.81 -2.94 -6.61
N VAL A 24 9.64 -2.63 -7.13
CA VAL A 24 8.36 -2.87 -6.49
C VAL A 24 7.50 -3.79 -7.34
N ALA A 25 6.83 -4.74 -6.70
CA ALA A 25 5.77 -5.52 -7.32
C ALA A 25 4.41 -5.09 -6.78
N VAL A 26 3.42 -4.99 -7.67
CA VAL A 26 2.07 -4.49 -7.39
C VAL A 26 1.04 -5.53 -7.83
N GLY A 27 0.06 -5.82 -6.99
CA GLY A 27 -1.02 -6.75 -7.30
C GLY A 27 -1.93 -6.25 -8.43
N ALA A 28 -2.59 -7.18 -9.14
CA ALA A 28 -3.41 -6.89 -10.32
C ALA A 28 -4.57 -5.89 -10.08
N SER A 29 -5.10 -5.80 -8.86
CA SER A 29 -6.23 -4.92 -8.52
C SER A 29 -5.81 -3.77 -7.59
N SER A 30 -4.67 -3.12 -7.88
CA SER A 30 -4.05 -2.13 -6.99
C SER A 30 -3.67 -0.83 -7.71
N PRO A 31 -4.65 -0.07 -8.26
CA PRO A 31 -4.35 1.10 -9.10
C PRO A 31 -3.63 2.25 -8.37
N ILE A 32 -3.96 2.54 -7.10
CA ILE A 32 -3.29 3.58 -6.31
C ILE A 32 -1.83 3.21 -6.02
N PRO A 33 -1.49 2.00 -5.55
CA PRO A 33 -0.11 1.52 -5.48
C PRO A 33 0.65 1.60 -6.81
N ALA A 34 0.03 1.18 -7.91
CA ALA A 34 0.64 1.25 -9.25
C ALA A 34 0.95 2.69 -9.67
N ALA A 35 -0.02 3.60 -9.52
CA ALA A 35 0.17 5.02 -9.84
C ALA A 35 1.30 5.66 -9.00
N GLY A 36 1.39 5.32 -7.70
CA GLY A 36 2.48 5.80 -6.84
C GLY A 36 3.85 5.28 -7.28
N ALA A 37 3.94 4.02 -7.69
CA ALA A 37 5.17 3.43 -8.22
C ALA A 37 5.58 4.07 -9.57
N MET A 38 4.63 4.27 -10.48
CA MET A 38 4.87 4.99 -11.75
C MET A 38 5.29 6.44 -11.51
N LEU A 39 4.73 7.11 -10.50
CA LEU A 39 5.13 8.47 -10.13
C LEU A 39 6.59 8.53 -9.68
N VAL A 40 7.05 7.60 -8.84
CA VAL A 40 8.48 7.51 -8.45
C VAL A 40 9.35 7.27 -9.68
N ARG A 41 9.01 6.33 -10.54
CA ARG A 41 9.75 6.06 -11.77
C ARG A 41 9.91 7.32 -12.62
N ALA A 42 8.82 8.06 -12.83
CA ALA A 42 8.85 9.30 -13.60
C ALA A 42 9.71 10.39 -12.92
N GLN A 43 9.66 10.51 -11.60
CA GLN A 43 10.49 11.43 -10.84
C GLN A 43 11.98 11.07 -10.89
N ASP A 44 12.32 9.77 -10.82
CA ASP A 44 13.69 9.28 -10.93
C ASP A 44 14.30 9.59 -12.30
N GLU A 45 13.54 9.31 -13.38
CA GLU A 45 13.98 9.61 -14.76
C GLU A 45 14.24 11.11 -14.96
N ILE A 46 13.35 12.00 -14.50
CA ILE A 46 13.52 13.45 -14.58
C ILE A 46 14.76 13.91 -13.80
N ALA A 47 15.02 13.28 -12.65
CA ALA A 47 16.16 13.59 -11.81
C ALA A 47 17.47 12.93 -12.26
N GLY A 48 17.47 12.15 -13.36
CA GLY A 48 18.64 11.42 -13.85
C GLY A 48 19.12 10.32 -12.91
N ARG A 49 18.22 9.77 -12.07
CA ARG A 49 18.48 8.60 -11.21
C ARG A 49 18.11 7.31 -11.92
N GLU A 50 18.62 6.17 -11.42
CA GLU A 50 18.16 4.87 -11.86
C GLU A 50 16.67 4.73 -11.55
N PRO A 51 15.79 4.52 -12.56
CA PRO A 51 14.36 4.50 -12.36
C PRO A 51 13.90 3.30 -11.55
N LEU A 52 12.93 3.50 -10.66
CA LEU A 52 12.26 2.41 -9.97
C LEU A 52 11.68 1.40 -10.97
N ARG A 53 12.08 0.14 -10.87
CA ARG A 53 11.45 -0.95 -11.62
C ARG A 53 10.07 -1.24 -11.05
N VAL A 54 9.04 -1.18 -11.89
CA VAL A 54 7.65 -1.41 -11.51
C VAL A 54 7.14 -2.66 -12.21
N SER A 55 6.76 -3.69 -11.45
CA SER A 55 6.09 -4.88 -11.97
C SER A 55 4.64 -4.90 -11.49
N ILE A 56 3.69 -4.89 -12.43
CA ILE A 56 2.25 -4.92 -12.13
C ILE A 56 1.71 -6.26 -12.60
N LEU A 57 1.24 -7.09 -11.67
CA LEU A 57 0.69 -8.40 -11.98
C LEU A 57 -0.54 -8.26 -12.88
N GLY A 58 -0.54 -8.99 -14.00
CA GLY A 58 -1.63 -8.98 -14.98
C GLY A 58 -1.62 -7.78 -15.95
N SER A 59 -0.63 -6.89 -15.88
CA SER A 59 -0.41 -5.87 -16.91
C SER A 59 0.26 -6.51 -18.13
N GLU A 60 -0.11 -6.10 -19.33
CA GLU A 60 0.56 -6.52 -20.56
C GLU A 60 1.92 -5.83 -20.71
N GLU A 61 2.00 -4.53 -20.38
CA GLU A 61 3.20 -3.72 -20.56
C GLU A 61 4.16 -3.80 -19.36
N HIS A 62 3.62 -3.90 -18.13
CA HIS A 62 4.40 -3.78 -16.89
C HIS A 62 4.54 -5.07 -16.10
N ASN A 63 4.16 -6.24 -16.65
CA ASN A 63 4.39 -7.52 -16.01
C ASN A 63 5.64 -8.18 -16.57
N PHE A 64 6.73 -8.17 -15.79
CA PHE A 64 8.01 -8.78 -16.19
C PHE A 64 8.14 -10.25 -15.79
N PHE A 65 7.12 -10.82 -15.17
CA PHE A 65 7.08 -12.21 -14.78
C PHE A 65 6.43 -13.07 -15.86
N THR A 66 7.17 -14.04 -16.40
CA THR A 66 6.72 -14.88 -17.52
C THR A 66 5.91 -16.09 -17.08
N ASP A 67 6.11 -16.56 -15.85
CA ASP A 67 5.45 -17.74 -15.26
C ASP A 67 4.68 -17.36 -13.97
N GLY A 68 3.76 -16.40 -14.12
CA GLY A 68 2.81 -16.02 -13.09
C GLY A 68 3.41 -15.86 -11.69
N GLY A 69 2.81 -16.57 -10.72
CA GLY A 69 3.23 -16.46 -9.32
C GLY A 69 4.59 -17.10 -9.01
N VAL A 70 5.03 -18.11 -9.76
CA VAL A 70 6.29 -18.84 -9.48
C VAL A 70 7.48 -17.88 -9.56
N GLU A 71 7.63 -17.20 -10.68
CA GLU A 71 8.76 -16.29 -10.91
C GLU A 71 8.73 -15.09 -9.96
N LEU A 72 7.54 -14.54 -9.66
CA LEU A 72 7.37 -13.51 -8.63
C LEU A 72 7.89 -13.99 -7.28
N PHE A 73 7.51 -15.20 -6.86
CA PHE A 73 7.90 -15.76 -5.56
C PHE A 73 9.40 -16.03 -5.49
N ASP A 74 9.98 -16.55 -6.56
CA ASP A 74 11.43 -16.78 -6.65
C ASP A 74 12.20 -15.46 -6.59
N CYS A 75 11.79 -14.44 -7.33
CA CYS A 75 12.38 -13.11 -7.26
C CYS A 75 12.27 -12.50 -5.85
N ALA A 76 11.13 -12.64 -5.20
CA ALA A 76 10.93 -12.16 -3.84
C ALA A 76 11.82 -12.91 -2.83
N ALA A 77 11.90 -14.25 -2.90
CA ALA A 77 12.76 -15.08 -2.04
C ALA A 77 14.23 -14.73 -2.20
N GLN A 78 14.66 -14.40 -3.42
CA GLN A 78 16.03 -14.00 -3.74
C GLN A 78 16.35 -12.54 -3.35
N GLY A 79 15.39 -11.80 -2.78
CA GLY A 79 15.57 -10.40 -2.40
C GLY A 79 15.63 -9.42 -3.58
N ARG A 80 15.05 -9.79 -4.72
CA ARG A 80 14.97 -8.94 -5.92
C ARG A 80 13.73 -8.05 -5.96
N VAL A 81 12.84 -8.16 -4.99
CA VAL A 81 11.66 -7.31 -4.80
C VAL A 81 11.82 -6.57 -3.48
N ASP A 82 11.96 -5.25 -3.52
CA ASP A 82 12.19 -4.42 -2.34
C ASP A 82 10.88 -4.09 -1.60
N ALA A 83 9.78 -3.90 -2.34
CA ALA A 83 8.47 -3.60 -1.77
C ALA A 83 7.33 -4.36 -2.46
N PHE A 84 6.28 -4.61 -1.67
CA PHE A 84 5.02 -5.20 -2.12
C PHE A 84 3.84 -4.56 -1.37
N PHE A 85 2.64 -4.64 -1.94
CA PHE A 85 1.43 -4.12 -1.31
C PHE A 85 0.49 -5.26 -0.95
N LEU A 86 -0.07 -5.20 0.25
CA LEU A 86 -1.12 -6.10 0.70
C LEU A 86 -2.29 -5.31 1.29
N GLY A 87 -3.48 -5.74 0.96
CA GLY A 87 -4.69 -5.34 1.66
C GLY A 87 -5.20 -6.48 2.53
N GLY A 88 -6.27 -6.23 3.28
CA GLY A 88 -6.96 -7.23 4.07
C GLY A 88 -8.45 -6.95 4.12
N GLY A 89 -9.26 -7.98 4.27
CA GLY A 89 -10.65 -7.82 4.68
C GLY A 89 -10.74 -7.39 6.15
N GLN A 90 -9.75 -7.85 6.96
CA GLN A 90 -9.48 -7.37 8.31
C GLN A 90 -7.96 -7.23 8.53
N ILE A 91 -7.56 -6.26 9.33
CA ILE A 91 -6.19 -6.01 9.80
C ILE A 91 -6.27 -5.68 11.28
N ASP A 92 -5.40 -6.26 12.11
CA ASP A 92 -5.31 -5.94 13.54
C ASP A 92 -4.04 -5.17 13.91
N GLY A 93 -3.95 -4.75 15.18
CA GLY A 93 -2.85 -3.93 15.70
C GLY A 93 -1.49 -4.59 15.70
N GLN A 94 -1.40 -5.91 15.53
CA GLN A 94 -0.16 -6.66 15.38
C GLN A 94 0.26 -6.82 13.90
N GLY A 95 -0.51 -6.22 12.98
CA GLY A 95 -0.27 -6.30 11.55
C GLY A 95 -0.69 -7.65 10.95
N ASN A 96 -1.49 -8.45 11.65
CA ASN A 96 -2.06 -9.66 11.07
C ASN A 96 -3.12 -9.29 10.03
N ILE A 97 -3.15 -10.06 8.94
CA ILE A 97 -4.09 -9.86 7.83
C ILE A 97 -5.03 -11.05 7.73
N ASN A 98 -6.31 -10.78 7.53
CA ASN A 98 -7.30 -11.77 7.18
C ASN A 98 -7.83 -11.54 5.76
N LEU A 99 -7.63 -12.52 4.89
CA LEU A 99 -8.13 -12.57 3.51
C LEU A 99 -9.07 -13.76 3.28
N VAL A 100 -9.43 -14.50 4.35
CA VAL A 100 -10.22 -15.72 4.26
C VAL A 100 -11.71 -15.46 4.42
N GLY A 101 -12.10 -14.66 5.40
CA GLY A 101 -13.50 -14.36 5.66
C GLY A 101 -13.73 -13.84 7.08
N SER A 102 -14.90 -13.30 7.35
CA SER A 102 -15.31 -12.85 8.68
C SER A 102 -16.21 -13.88 9.38
N GLY A 103 -16.18 -13.85 10.72
CA GLY A 103 -16.89 -14.80 11.57
C GLY A 103 -16.03 -16.02 11.93
N LYS A 104 -16.64 -16.94 12.67
CA LYS A 104 -15.93 -18.11 13.23
C LYS A 104 -15.48 -19.08 12.12
N TYR A 105 -14.17 -19.26 11.97
CA TYR A 105 -13.60 -20.25 11.05
C TYR A 105 -13.89 -21.69 11.55
N PRO A 106 -14.21 -22.67 10.66
CA PRO A 106 -14.26 -22.58 9.20
C PRO A 106 -15.63 -22.15 8.62
N GLN A 107 -16.64 -21.94 9.44
CA GLN A 107 -18.02 -21.69 9.01
C GLN A 107 -18.26 -20.27 8.50
N ASN A 108 -17.38 -19.37 8.62
CA ASN A 108 -17.38 -17.94 8.26
C ASN A 108 -18.76 -17.39 7.83
N ALA A 109 -19.17 -16.25 8.41
CA ALA A 109 -20.38 -15.55 8.00
C ALA A 109 -20.25 -14.95 6.59
N VAL A 110 -19.04 -14.47 6.24
CA VAL A 110 -18.68 -13.98 4.91
C VAL A 110 -17.38 -14.65 4.48
N ARG A 111 -17.36 -15.23 3.28
CA ARG A 111 -16.16 -15.83 2.68
C ARG A 111 -15.56 -14.89 1.64
N TRP A 112 -14.24 -14.67 1.69
CA TRP A 112 -13.47 -13.94 0.72
C TRP A 112 -12.68 -14.89 -0.19
N PRO A 113 -12.12 -14.39 -1.32
CA PRO A 113 -11.41 -15.23 -2.30
C PRO A 113 -10.21 -16.00 -1.75
N GLY A 114 -9.64 -15.56 -0.63
CA GLY A 114 -8.46 -16.16 -0.01
C GLY A 114 -7.19 -15.36 -0.20
N SER A 115 -6.06 -15.95 0.21
CA SER A 115 -4.81 -15.22 0.39
C SER A 115 -3.77 -15.47 -0.71
N PHE A 116 -3.97 -16.49 -1.60
CA PHE A 116 -2.97 -16.87 -2.59
C PHE A 116 -1.55 -16.89 -1.98
N GLY A 117 -0.60 -16.16 -2.55
CA GLY A 117 0.78 -16.05 -2.06
C GLY A 117 1.03 -14.92 -1.06
N SER A 118 -0.02 -14.27 -0.50
CA SER A 118 0.17 -13.09 0.33
C SER A 118 0.98 -13.34 1.60
N SER A 119 0.80 -14.50 2.27
CA SER A 119 1.58 -14.83 3.46
C SER A 119 3.06 -15.02 3.16
N PHE A 120 3.39 -15.62 2.01
CA PHE A 120 4.77 -15.77 1.57
C PHE A 120 5.40 -14.41 1.25
N MET A 121 4.73 -13.58 0.45
CA MET A 121 5.22 -12.23 0.13
C MET A 121 5.39 -11.38 1.40
N TYR A 122 4.48 -11.50 2.34
CA TYR A 122 4.54 -10.81 3.63
C TYR A 122 5.69 -11.26 4.51
N PHE A 123 6.13 -12.50 4.34
CA PHE A 123 7.25 -13.09 5.07
C PHE A 123 8.61 -12.70 4.48
N VAL A 124 8.73 -12.62 3.13
CA VAL A 124 10.03 -12.48 2.47
C VAL A 124 10.35 -11.06 1.99
N VAL A 125 9.34 -10.25 1.59
CA VAL A 125 9.58 -8.90 1.04
C VAL A 125 9.90 -7.91 2.16
N PRO A 126 11.03 -7.18 2.09
CA PRO A 126 11.48 -6.31 3.18
C PRO A 126 10.51 -5.20 3.57
N ARG A 127 9.85 -4.57 2.59
CA ARG A 127 8.85 -3.51 2.82
C ARG A 127 7.49 -3.93 2.29
N VAL A 128 6.64 -4.44 3.17
CA VAL A 128 5.24 -4.64 2.81
C VAL A 128 4.42 -3.47 3.33
N ILE A 129 3.83 -2.73 2.40
CA ILE A 129 2.93 -1.62 2.68
C ILE A 129 1.51 -2.17 2.71
N LEU A 130 0.89 -2.12 3.87
CA LEU A 130 -0.52 -2.41 4.00
C LEU A 130 -1.31 -1.24 3.45
N PHE A 131 -2.18 -1.51 2.49
CA PHE A 131 -2.97 -0.48 1.85
C PHE A 131 -4.46 -0.81 1.87
N ARG A 132 -5.25 0.14 2.37
CA ARG A 132 -6.70 0.04 2.35
C ARG A 132 -7.32 1.43 2.26
N GLU A 133 -8.05 1.72 1.16
CA GLU A 133 -8.73 3.01 1.00
C GLU A 133 -9.81 3.20 2.09
N GLU A 134 -10.57 2.12 2.38
CA GLU A 134 -11.52 2.14 3.50
C GLU A 134 -10.80 2.14 4.85
N HIS A 135 -11.17 3.08 5.73
CA HIS A 135 -10.73 3.12 7.12
C HIS A 135 -11.97 3.04 8.03
N SER A 136 -12.21 1.86 8.59
CA SER A 136 -13.39 1.62 9.44
C SER A 136 -13.12 0.49 10.44
N PRO A 137 -13.88 0.44 11.58
CA PRO A 137 -13.76 -0.66 12.55
C PRO A 137 -14.13 -2.04 11.99
N ARG A 138 -14.73 -2.11 10.81
CA ARG A 138 -14.99 -3.35 10.09
C ARG A 138 -13.72 -3.93 9.48
N VAL A 139 -12.81 -3.07 9.05
CA VAL A 139 -11.52 -3.45 8.45
C VAL A 139 -10.42 -3.49 9.50
N PHE A 140 -10.34 -2.47 10.35
CA PHE A 140 -9.32 -2.35 11.41
C PHE A 140 -9.92 -2.82 12.72
N VAL A 141 -9.72 -4.11 13.01
CA VAL A 141 -10.34 -4.83 14.13
C VAL A 141 -9.35 -5.00 15.28
N GLU A 142 -9.85 -5.18 16.51
CA GLU A 142 -9.02 -5.50 17.67
C GLU A 142 -8.20 -6.78 17.43
N ARG A 143 -8.85 -7.79 16.83
CA ARG A 143 -8.25 -9.07 16.43
C ARG A 143 -8.92 -9.60 15.18
N VAL A 144 -8.12 -10.04 14.22
CA VAL A 144 -8.63 -10.68 12.99
C VAL A 144 -9.31 -12.02 13.31
N ASP A 145 -10.39 -12.34 12.64
CA ASP A 145 -11.14 -13.60 12.83
C ASP A 145 -10.33 -14.82 12.37
N PHE A 146 -9.42 -14.64 11.43
CA PHE A 146 -8.49 -15.66 10.95
C PHE A 146 -7.17 -15.00 10.50
N ILE A 147 -6.04 -15.54 10.91
CA ILE A 147 -4.72 -15.04 10.48
C ILE A 147 -4.32 -15.76 9.19
N SER A 148 -4.55 -15.12 8.05
CA SER A 148 -4.08 -15.63 6.74
C SER A 148 -2.63 -15.25 6.45
N ALA A 149 -2.18 -14.12 6.99
CA ALA A 149 -0.78 -13.66 6.92
C ALA A 149 -0.42 -12.97 8.25
N PRO A 150 0.46 -13.56 9.07
CA PRO A 150 0.85 -12.98 10.36
C PRO A 150 1.78 -11.78 10.14
N GLY A 151 1.60 -10.71 10.96
CA GLY A 151 2.45 -9.52 10.92
C GLY A 151 3.86 -9.76 11.43
N THR A 152 4.01 -10.65 12.41
CA THR A 152 5.29 -11.01 13.04
C THR A 152 5.47 -12.53 13.08
N SER A 153 6.64 -12.97 13.51
CA SER A 153 6.98 -14.39 13.72
C SER A 153 7.59 -14.59 15.09
N ALA A 154 7.69 -15.85 15.52
CA ALA A 154 8.39 -16.19 16.77
C ALA A 154 9.86 -15.73 16.70
N PRO A 155 10.49 -15.40 17.86
CA PRO A 155 11.85 -14.83 17.89
C PRO A 155 12.94 -15.70 17.27
N ASN A 156 12.73 -17.02 17.20
CA ASN A 156 13.65 -17.98 16.61
C ASN A 156 13.47 -18.16 15.09
N VAL A 157 12.57 -17.41 14.46
CA VAL A 157 12.29 -17.45 13.03
C VAL A 157 12.93 -16.25 12.36
N GLU A 158 13.91 -16.50 11.48
CA GLU A 158 14.47 -15.44 10.64
C GLU A 158 13.43 -15.01 9.62
N ARG A 159 13.07 -13.72 9.65
CA ARG A 159 12.06 -13.13 8.78
C ARG A 159 12.52 -11.78 8.27
N ARG A 160 12.66 -11.63 6.94
CA ARG A 160 12.99 -10.34 6.30
C ARG A 160 11.78 -9.43 6.19
N GLY A 161 10.62 -10.00 5.85
CA GLY A 161 9.37 -9.30 5.56
C GLY A 161 8.55 -8.95 6.79
N GLY A 162 7.40 -8.37 6.53
CA GLY A 162 6.40 -7.93 7.51
C GLY A 162 5.88 -6.53 7.21
N PRO A 163 4.97 -6.02 8.01
CA PRO A 163 4.44 -4.69 7.82
C PRO A 163 5.57 -3.65 7.96
N TYR A 164 5.60 -2.73 7.01
CA TYR A 164 6.47 -1.55 7.05
C TYR A 164 5.65 -0.30 7.38
N ALA A 165 4.53 -0.15 6.70
CA ALA A 165 3.59 0.94 6.90
C ALA A 165 2.16 0.45 6.63
N LEU A 166 1.18 1.17 7.18
CA LEU A 166 -0.23 1.06 6.84
C LEU A 166 -0.70 2.41 6.33
N LEU A 167 -1.07 2.46 5.05
CA LEU A 167 -1.66 3.63 4.42
C LEU A 167 -3.16 3.39 4.21
N THR A 168 -3.97 4.31 4.70
CA THR A 168 -5.44 4.24 4.61
C THR A 168 -6.01 5.49 3.97
N GLY A 169 -7.32 5.54 3.77
CA GLY A 169 -8.01 6.76 3.32
C GLY A 169 -8.02 7.91 4.34
N MET A 170 -7.61 7.67 5.60
CA MET A 170 -7.61 8.68 6.66
C MET A 170 -6.23 9.04 7.19
N ALA A 171 -5.27 8.11 7.15
CA ALA A 171 -4.00 8.27 7.86
C ALA A 171 -2.87 7.39 7.30
N LEU A 172 -1.66 7.73 7.68
CA LEU A 172 -0.44 6.93 7.51
C LEU A 172 0.08 6.49 8.87
N PHE A 173 0.41 5.21 8.98
CA PHE A 173 1.05 4.60 10.14
C PHE A 173 2.37 3.94 9.73
N SER A 174 3.37 3.99 10.58
CA SER A 174 4.54 3.10 10.57
C SER A 174 4.26 1.86 11.43
N PHE A 175 5.11 0.84 11.28
CA PHE A 175 5.03 -0.37 12.10
C PHE A 175 6.34 -0.64 12.82
N ASP A 176 6.29 -0.64 14.14
CA ASP A 176 7.41 -1.06 14.99
C ASP A 176 7.43 -2.60 15.10
N ARG A 177 8.36 -3.23 14.39
CA ARG A 177 8.47 -4.70 14.36
C ARG A 177 8.87 -5.30 15.72
N ALA A 178 9.68 -4.58 16.50
CA ALA A 178 10.15 -5.07 17.79
C ALA A 178 9.03 -5.11 18.83
N ARG A 179 8.10 -4.16 18.73
CA ARG A 179 6.93 -4.05 19.62
C ARG A 179 5.66 -4.66 19.02
N ALA A 180 5.71 -5.08 17.75
CA ALA A 180 4.57 -5.56 16.99
C ALA A 180 3.37 -4.58 17.05
N ARG A 181 3.63 -3.29 16.78
CA ARG A 181 2.66 -2.23 17.02
C ARG A 181 2.72 -1.13 15.96
N PHE A 182 1.57 -0.64 15.55
CA PHE A 182 1.47 0.54 14.69
C PHE A 182 1.71 1.82 15.47
N ARG A 183 2.25 2.82 14.77
CA ARG A 183 2.37 4.19 15.23
C ARG A 183 1.79 5.13 14.18
N LEU A 184 0.91 6.03 14.59
CA LEU A 184 0.34 7.06 13.74
C LEU A 184 1.42 8.08 13.36
N GLU A 185 1.68 8.23 12.07
CA GLU A 185 2.69 9.16 11.55
C GLU A 185 2.07 10.48 11.10
N SER A 186 0.91 10.40 10.44
CA SER A 186 0.19 11.59 10.00
C SER A 186 -1.28 11.29 9.73
N VAL A 187 -2.11 12.33 9.79
CA VAL A 187 -3.53 12.28 9.46
C VAL A 187 -3.76 13.07 8.17
N HIS A 188 -4.58 12.55 7.26
CA HIS A 188 -4.90 13.24 6.02
C HIS A 188 -5.69 14.53 6.28
N PRO A 189 -5.52 15.59 5.47
CA PRO A 189 -6.05 16.93 5.78
C PRO A 189 -7.56 17.02 6.07
N ALA A 190 -8.35 16.06 5.55
CA ALA A 190 -9.81 16.04 5.76
C ALA A 190 -10.24 15.44 7.11
N PHE A 191 -9.30 14.94 7.93
CA PHE A 191 -9.61 14.20 9.15
C PHE A 191 -8.83 14.72 10.36
N THR A 192 -9.28 14.36 11.55
CA THR A 192 -8.63 14.63 12.83
C THR A 192 -8.08 13.36 13.46
N PRO A 193 -7.08 13.44 14.36
CA PRO A 193 -6.60 12.28 15.12
C PRO A 193 -7.71 11.57 15.91
N ALA A 194 -8.70 12.31 16.41
CA ALA A 194 -9.83 11.75 17.13
C ALA A 194 -10.73 10.87 16.24
N GLU A 195 -11.00 11.32 15.00
CA GLU A 195 -11.76 10.53 14.03
C GLU A 195 -11.01 9.27 13.60
N VAL A 196 -9.69 9.35 13.38
CA VAL A 196 -8.85 8.18 13.11
C VAL A 196 -8.92 7.20 14.28
N ARG A 197 -8.83 7.68 15.52
CA ARG A 197 -8.95 6.83 16.71
C ARG A 197 -10.31 6.13 16.79
N ALA A 198 -11.39 6.85 16.56
CA ALA A 198 -12.74 6.30 16.59
C ALA A 198 -13.01 5.26 15.49
N ALA A 199 -12.33 5.40 14.33
CA ALA A 199 -12.46 4.50 13.19
C ALA A 199 -11.51 3.28 13.25
N THR A 200 -10.58 3.21 14.22
CA THR A 200 -9.60 2.13 14.37
C THR A 200 -9.96 1.22 15.55
N GLY A 201 -10.19 -0.06 15.29
CA GLY A 201 -10.58 -1.03 16.31
C GLY A 201 -9.42 -1.58 17.16
N PHE A 202 -8.18 -1.17 16.92
CA PHE A 202 -7.00 -1.57 17.69
C PHE A 202 -6.24 -0.37 18.27
N ASP A 203 -5.44 -0.65 19.29
CA ASP A 203 -4.55 0.36 19.86
C ASP A 203 -3.29 0.57 19.05
N TYR A 204 -2.86 1.83 18.97
CA TYR A 204 -1.62 2.26 18.31
C TYR A 204 -0.96 3.41 19.08
N ASP A 205 0.33 3.61 18.85
CA ASP A 205 1.05 4.74 19.40
C ASP A 205 0.82 5.99 18.52
N ALA A 206 0.86 7.16 19.14
CA ALA A 206 0.77 8.43 18.44
C ALA A 206 1.67 9.47 19.12
N PRO A 207 2.27 10.41 18.37
CA PRO A 207 2.92 11.57 18.99
C PRO A 207 1.87 12.49 19.62
N THR A 208 2.31 13.37 20.53
CA THR A 208 1.43 14.37 21.15
C THR A 208 0.81 15.27 20.10
N ASP A 209 1.63 15.74 19.15
CA ASP A 209 1.20 16.54 18.01
C ASP A 209 1.30 15.70 16.76
N VAL A 210 0.15 15.25 16.26
CA VAL A 210 0.07 14.47 15.01
C VAL A 210 0.05 15.43 13.83
N PRO A 211 1.04 15.37 12.92
CA PRO A 211 1.05 16.25 11.76
C PRO A 211 0.00 15.84 10.71
N HIS A 212 -0.40 16.79 9.89
CA HIS A 212 -1.13 16.46 8.66
C HIS A 212 -0.20 15.86 7.61
N THR A 213 -0.73 14.91 6.86
CA THR A 213 -0.02 14.34 5.71
C THR A 213 0.27 15.44 4.68
N PRO A 214 1.53 15.64 4.26
CA PRO A 214 1.86 16.65 3.28
C PRO A 214 1.15 16.41 1.95
N GLU A 215 0.55 17.46 1.40
CA GLU A 215 -0.05 17.41 0.06
C GLU A 215 1.02 17.36 -1.03
N PRO A 216 0.70 16.77 -2.21
CA PRO A 216 1.59 16.81 -3.35
C PRO A 216 1.75 18.24 -3.88
N ASP A 217 2.97 18.61 -4.26
CA ASP A 217 3.25 19.89 -4.89
C ASP A 217 2.78 19.95 -6.35
N ALA A 218 2.91 21.12 -6.95
CA ALA A 218 2.48 21.38 -8.32
C ALA A 218 3.16 20.48 -9.35
N ALA A 219 4.46 20.22 -9.19
CA ALA A 219 5.24 19.40 -10.11
C ALA A 219 4.78 17.93 -10.03
N THR A 220 4.56 17.43 -8.82
CA THR A 220 4.01 16.10 -8.57
C THR A 220 2.63 15.95 -9.19
N LEU A 221 1.73 16.93 -9.00
CA LEU A 221 0.39 16.89 -9.60
C LEU A 221 0.44 16.95 -11.13
N ALA A 222 1.34 17.73 -11.71
CA ALA A 222 1.53 17.79 -13.16
C ALA A 222 1.95 16.42 -13.74
N LEU A 223 2.91 15.76 -13.11
CA LEU A 223 3.32 14.40 -13.50
C LEU A 223 2.18 13.39 -13.37
N LEU A 224 1.46 13.42 -12.24
CA LEU A 224 0.39 12.50 -11.96
C LEU A 224 -0.76 12.64 -12.95
N ARG A 225 -1.24 13.88 -13.18
CA ARG A 225 -2.36 14.20 -14.07
C ARG A 225 -2.01 14.09 -15.56
N GLY A 226 -0.72 14.17 -15.87
CA GLY A 226 -0.17 14.07 -17.23
C GLY A 226 0.32 12.66 -17.54
N ARG A 227 1.59 12.43 -17.29
CA ARG A 227 2.32 11.21 -17.68
C ARG A 227 1.78 9.96 -16.99
N VAL A 228 1.72 9.98 -15.64
CA VAL A 228 1.31 8.81 -14.85
C VAL A 228 -0.11 8.36 -15.19
N ARG A 229 -1.05 9.30 -15.35
CA ARG A 229 -2.42 8.99 -15.74
C ARG A 229 -2.49 8.28 -17.10
N ARG A 230 -1.67 8.69 -18.08
CA ARG A 230 -1.62 8.03 -19.41
C ARG A 230 -1.05 6.63 -19.31
N GLU A 231 0.08 6.44 -18.65
CA GLU A 231 0.71 5.13 -18.48
C GLU A 231 -0.18 4.17 -17.67
N LEU A 232 -0.86 4.68 -16.65
CA LEU A 232 -1.78 3.90 -15.81
C LEU A 232 -2.99 3.36 -16.58
N ALA A 233 -3.41 4.05 -17.66
CA ALA A 233 -4.56 3.67 -18.46
C ALA A 233 -4.40 2.32 -19.17
N ASP A 234 -3.18 1.86 -19.42
CA ASP A 234 -2.87 0.53 -19.94
C ASP A 234 -3.38 -0.58 -19.01
N SER A 235 -3.02 -0.50 -17.73
CA SER A 235 -3.37 -1.54 -16.76
C SER A 235 -4.71 -1.28 -16.04
N TYR A 236 -5.08 -0.01 -15.87
CA TYR A 236 -6.26 0.40 -15.08
C TYR A 236 -7.05 1.53 -15.76
N PRO A 237 -7.62 1.32 -16.95
CA PRO A 237 -8.28 2.38 -17.74
C PRO A 237 -9.43 3.07 -17.01
N GLN A 238 -10.25 2.29 -16.29
CA GLN A 238 -11.38 2.85 -15.52
C GLN A 238 -10.91 3.74 -14.39
N PHE A 239 -9.87 3.33 -13.63
CA PHE A 239 -9.33 4.14 -12.56
C PHE A 239 -8.64 5.40 -13.10
N ALA A 240 -7.83 5.27 -14.15
CA ALA A 240 -7.16 6.40 -14.78
C ALA A 240 -8.14 7.49 -15.26
N SER A 241 -9.32 7.10 -15.74
CA SER A 241 -10.36 8.05 -16.16
C SER A 241 -10.96 8.86 -14.98
N THR A 242 -10.82 8.38 -13.73
CA THR A 242 -11.29 9.09 -12.54
C THR A 242 -10.29 10.13 -12.01
N LEU A 243 -9.03 10.07 -12.45
CA LEU A 243 -8.03 11.04 -12.08
C LEU A 243 -8.20 12.33 -12.90
N PRO A 244 -7.99 13.51 -12.28
CA PRO A 244 -8.03 14.77 -13.01
C PRO A 244 -7.02 14.79 -14.16
N GLU A 245 -7.35 15.53 -15.22
CA GLU A 245 -6.42 15.83 -16.30
C GLU A 245 -5.58 17.06 -15.97
N TRP A 246 -4.33 17.04 -16.43
CA TRP A 246 -3.52 18.23 -16.39
C TRP A 246 -4.11 19.28 -17.37
N ARG A 247 -4.39 20.45 -16.85
CA ARG A 247 -4.75 21.63 -17.65
C ARG A 247 -3.72 22.70 -17.33
N GLU A 248 -3.02 23.18 -18.36
CA GLU A 248 -2.20 24.37 -18.21
C GLU A 248 -3.08 25.52 -17.72
N ALA A 249 -2.55 26.28 -16.78
CA ALA A 249 -3.23 27.53 -16.37
C ALA A 249 -3.24 28.46 -17.58
N ALA A 250 -4.44 28.86 -18.01
CA ALA A 250 -4.62 29.81 -19.09
C ALA A 250 -4.10 31.20 -18.70
#